data_31b9dd3bb795761ffbc3d293cb689123
#
_entry.id   31b9dd3bb795761ffbc3d293cb689123
#
_cell.length_a   1.000
_cell.length_b   1.000
_cell.length_c   1.000
_cell.angle_alpha   90.00
_cell.angle_beta   90.00
_cell.angle_gamma   90.00
#
_symmetry.space_group_name_H-M   'P 1'
#
loop_
_entity.id
_entity.type
_entity.pdbx_description
1 polymer ?
#
loop_
_entity_poly.entity_id
_entity_poly.type
_entity_poly.pdbx_seq_one_letter_code
_entity_poly.pdbx_strand_id
1 'polypeptide(L)'
;MTTYTVTSLAVGSSIIPGPELYWMNDFETWHPLTFQVILIQGPGVTALVNTGPAKDLAPMNDGWASFLGEKARLVRADGEFVLDQLARVGVSPAEVTHVILTPLQLYTVSNVLAFPNAQIAISQRGWVHFHTTHEHPHDNRATSIPDEILVELVTTAWPRVRLLNDEDELAPGLRTWWSGGHHRASIVVEVDTTQGVVAISDTYFHERNVVENVPLGINENMYEVLALYDPANFERHPGGRVA
;
A
#
# COMPACT_ATOMS: atom_id res chain seq x y z
N MET A 1 -20.17 16.60 -7.63
CA MET A 1 -19.37 15.49 -7.06
C MET A 1 -17.96 16.00 -6.81
N THR A 2 -17.37 15.67 -5.69
CA THR A 2 -15.95 16.00 -5.40
C THR A 2 -15.07 15.04 -6.20
N THR A 3 -14.11 15.58 -6.94
CA THR A 3 -13.16 14.78 -7.72
C THR A 3 -11.73 15.14 -7.35
N TYR A 4 -10.84 14.18 -7.52
CA TYR A 4 -9.44 14.27 -7.15
C TYR A 4 -8.52 14.04 -8.35
N THR A 5 -7.30 14.52 -8.23
CA THR A 5 -6.17 14.12 -9.08
C THR A 5 -5.39 13.04 -8.36
N VAL A 6 -5.03 12.00 -9.09
CA VAL A 6 -4.22 10.88 -8.60
C VAL A 6 -2.88 10.92 -9.31
N THR A 7 -1.78 10.93 -8.56
CA THR A 7 -0.40 10.97 -9.06
C THR A 7 0.41 9.84 -8.43
N SER A 8 1.02 9.00 -9.26
CA SER A 8 1.95 7.98 -8.81
C SER A 8 3.35 8.56 -8.62
N LEU A 9 3.97 8.29 -7.49
CA LEU A 9 5.32 8.69 -7.11
C LEU A 9 6.17 7.43 -6.91
N ALA A 10 7.11 7.17 -7.82
CA ALA A 10 8.04 6.05 -7.69
C ALA A 10 8.98 6.26 -6.50
N VAL A 11 9.09 5.28 -5.61
CA VAL A 11 9.93 5.34 -4.40
C VAL A 11 10.96 4.23 -4.32
N GLY A 12 11.14 3.50 -5.41
CA GLY A 12 12.14 2.46 -5.60
C GLY A 12 11.64 1.37 -6.53
N SER A 13 12.52 0.47 -6.90
CA SER A 13 12.23 -0.67 -7.78
C SER A 13 12.94 -1.93 -7.33
N SER A 14 12.41 -3.07 -7.70
CA SER A 14 12.99 -4.39 -7.49
C SER A 14 12.66 -5.30 -8.67
N ILE A 15 13.18 -6.51 -8.65
CA ILE A 15 12.68 -7.60 -9.48
C ILE A 15 12.24 -8.74 -8.57
N ILE A 16 11.12 -9.35 -8.89
CA ILE A 16 10.54 -10.45 -8.11
C ILE A 16 10.34 -11.69 -8.98
N PRO A 17 10.43 -12.90 -8.41
CA PRO A 17 10.18 -14.11 -9.16
C PRO A 17 8.72 -14.19 -9.61
N GLY A 18 8.50 -14.72 -10.81
CA GLY A 18 7.16 -14.81 -11.40
C GLY A 18 6.10 -15.44 -10.51
N PRO A 19 6.36 -16.54 -9.78
CA PRO A 19 5.38 -17.13 -8.87
C PRO A 19 4.93 -16.23 -7.71
N GLU A 20 5.71 -15.23 -7.32
CA GLU A 20 5.29 -14.22 -6.32
C GLU A 20 4.31 -13.21 -6.91
N LEU A 21 4.45 -12.92 -8.20
CA LEU A 21 3.60 -11.98 -8.92
C LEU A 21 2.34 -12.65 -9.48
N TYR A 22 2.49 -13.86 -9.99
CA TYR A 22 1.43 -14.64 -10.64
C TYR A 22 1.37 -16.04 -10.05
N TRP A 23 0.37 -16.32 -9.27
CA TRP A 23 0.24 -17.60 -8.59
C TRP A 23 0.43 -18.78 -9.52
N MET A 24 1.43 -19.62 -9.22
CA MET A 24 1.79 -20.83 -9.96
C MET A 24 2.10 -20.61 -11.46
N ASN A 25 2.58 -19.41 -11.83
CA ASN A 25 2.98 -19.06 -13.20
C ASN A 25 4.41 -18.51 -13.22
N ASP A 26 4.99 -18.45 -14.41
CA ASP A 26 6.24 -17.77 -14.76
C ASP A 26 7.45 -18.20 -13.88
N PHE A 27 7.56 -19.49 -13.56
CA PHE A 27 8.56 -20.04 -12.62
C PHE A 27 10.02 -19.70 -12.96
N GLU A 28 10.33 -19.49 -14.24
CA GLU A 28 11.70 -19.20 -14.70
C GLU A 28 11.93 -17.70 -14.95
N THR A 29 10.92 -16.87 -14.74
CA THR A 29 10.95 -15.45 -15.08
C THR A 29 10.99 -14.58 -13.83
N TRP A 30 11.75 -13.50 -13.90
CA TRP A 30 11.75 -12.43 -12.91
C TRP A 30 11.16 -11.18 -13.52
N HIS A 31 10.24 -10.53 -12.81
CA HIS A 31 9.51 -9.37 -13.29
C HIS A 31 9.93 -8.10 -12.56
N PRO A 32 10.01 -6.95 -13.25
CA PRO A 32 10.23 -5.68 -12.59
C PRO A 32 9.02 -5.32 -11.73
N LEU A 33 9.28 -4.76 -10.56
CA LEU A 33 8.28 -4.21 -9.65
C LEU A 33 8.70 -2.79 -9.23
N THR A 34 7.82 -1.83 -9.42
CA THR A 34 8.02 -0.46 -8.97
C THR A 34 7.22 -0.20 -7.70
N PHE A 35 7.90 0.22 -6.64
CA PHE A 35 7.24 0.67 -5.42
C PHE A 35 6.76 2.10 -5.59
N GLN A 36 5.51 2.33 -5.21
CA GLN A 36 4.85 3.60 -5.44
C GLN A 36 4.20 4.11 -4.15
N VAL A 37 4.23 5.43 -4.00
CA VAL A 37 3.35 6.17 -3.10
C VAL A 37 2.36 6.91 -3.99
N ILE A 38 1.07 6.81 -3.70
CA ILE A 38 0.05 7.47 -4.50
C ILE A 38 -0.38 8.75 -3.80
N LEU A 39 -0.19 9.88 -4.47
CA LEU A 39 -0.66 11.19 -4.02
C LEU A 39 -2.05 11.45 -4.59
N ILE A 40 -2.99 11.80 -3.71
CA ILE A 40 -4.38 12.14 -4.05
C ILE A 40 -4.62 13.59 -3.62
N GLN A 41 -4.99 14.46 -4.55
CA GLN A 41 -5.21 15.88 -4.28
C GLN A 41 -6.58 16.34 -4.77
N GLY A 42 -7.28 17.08 -3.92
CA GLY A 42 -8.58 17.67 -4.23
C GLY A 42 -9.04 18.64 -3.15
N PRO A 43 -10.28 19.13 -3.19
CA PRO A 43 -10.77 20.15 -2.28
C PRO A 43 -10.64 19.73 -0.81
N GLY A 44 -9.73 20.39 -0.08
CA GLY A 44 -9.48 20.15 1.34
C GLY A 44 -8.77 18.84 1.67
N VAL A 45 -8.29 18.09 0.68
CA VAL A 45 -7.60 16.81 0.85
C VAL A 45 -6.29 16.80 0.08
N THR A 46 -5.22 16.46 0.79
CA THR A 46 -3.94 16.01 0.24
C THR A 46 -3.63 14.70 0.94
N ALA A 47 -3.91 13.57 0.28
CA ALA A 47 -3.75 12.25 0.88
C ALA A 47 -2.62 11.46 0.21
N LEU A 48 -1.99 10.60 0.99
CA LEU A 48 -1.02 9.62 0.50
C LEU A 48 -1.54 8.21 0.76
N VAL A 49 -1.48 7.36 -0.24
CA VAL A 49 -1.54 5.91 -0.04
C VAL A 49 -0.12 5.42 0.10
N ASN A 50 0.21 4.94 1.29
CA ASN A 50 1.54 4.54 1.75
C ASN A 50 2.54 5.71 1.91
N THR A 51 3.69 5.41 2.50
CA THR A 51 4.75 6.40 2.75
C THR A 51 6.11 5.96 2.22
N GLY A 52 6.17 4.82 1.54
CA GLY A 52 7.39 4.26 0.98
C GLY A 52 8.35 3.66 2.02
N PRO A 53 9.38 2.97 1.55
CA PRO A 53 10.42 2.38 2.39
C PRO A 53 11.31 3.45 3.02
N ALA A 54 11.96 3.10 4.13
CA ALA A 54 12.87 3.95 4.87
C ALA A 54 13.97 4.56 3.98
N LYS A 55 14.58 5.65 4.42
CA LYS A 55 15.70 6.27 3.69
C LYS A 55 16.89 5.32 3.59
N ASP A 56 17.21 4.63 4.68
CA ASP A 56 18.16 3.50 4.66
C ASP A 56 17.39 2.22 4.28
N LEU A 57 17.78 1.63 3.16
CA LEU A 57 17.17 0.41 2.64
C LEU A 57 17.82 -0.88 3.19
N ALA A 58 18.97 -0.78 3.86
CA ALA A 58 19.74 -1.95 4.25
C ALA A 58 18.96 -2.93 5.14
N PRO A 59 18.25 -2.51 6.21
CA PRO A 59 17.52 -3.44 7.07
C PRO A 59 16.42 -4.20 6.33
N MET A 60 15.68 -3.52 5.47
CA MET A 60 14.62 -4.15 4.65
C MET A 60 15.23 -5.10 3.62
N ASN A 61 16.28 -4.68 2.93
CA ASN A 61 16.93 -5.45 1.90
C ASN A 61 17.60 -6.72 2.43
N ASP A 62 18.14 -6.70 3.64
CA ASP A 62 18.71 -7.90 4.27
C ASP A 62 17.63 -8.94 4.56
N GLY A 63 16.46 -8.52 5.00
CA GLY A 63 15.29 -9.38 5.13
C GLY A 63 14.82 -9.97 3.80
N TRP A 64 14.71 -9.13 2.77
CA TRP A 64 14.27 -9.55 1.44
C TRP A 64 15.26 -10.45 0.72
N ALA A 65 16.54 -10.16 0.81
CA ALA A 65 17.58 -11.02 0.25
C ALA A 65 17.58 -12.41 0.90
N SER A 66 17.29 -12.47 2.21
CA SER A 66 17.14 -13.74 2.93
C SER A 66 15.92 -14.55 2.48
N PHE A 67 14.83 -13.89 2.08
CA PHE A 67 13.57 -14.52 1.69
C PHE A 67 13.49 -14.81 0.18
N LEU A 68 13.77 -13.82 -0.67
CA LEU A 68 13.64 -13.91 -2.14
C LEU A 68 14.98 -14.02 -2.88
N GLY A 69 16.10 -13.84 -2.18
CA GLY A 69 17.44 -13.81 -2.75
C GLY A 69 17.93 -12.40 -3.12
N GLU A 70 19.22 -12.29 -3.39
CA GLU A 70 19.93 -11.01 -3.64
C GLU A 70 19.33 -10.19 -4.80
N LYS A 71 18.74 -10.85 -5.78
CA LYS A 71 18.11 -10.17 -6.93
C LYS A 71 16.91 -9.32 -6.55
N ALA A 72 16.21 -9.68 -5.47
CA ALA A 72 15.00 -8.98 -5.02
C ALA A 72 15.29 -7.73 -4.20
N ARG A 73 16.55 -7.37 -3.96
CA ARG A 73 16.87 -6.14 -3.24
C ARG A 73 16.24 -4.94 -3.93
N LEU A 74 15.57 -4.12 -3.14
CA LEU A 74 15.03 -2.85 -3.60
C LEU A 74 16.19 -1.89 -3.88
N VAL A 75 16.15 -1.24 -5.02
CA VAL A 75 17.05 -0.16 -5.40
C VAL A 75 16.25 1.14 -5.53
N ARG A 76 16.89 2.26 -5.21
CA ARG A 76 16.30 3.59 -5.27
C ARG A 76 17.24 4.51 -6.01
N ALA A 77 16.76 5.16 -7.06
CA ALA A 77 17.49 6.20 -7.75
C ALA A 77 17.48 7.52 -6.95
N ASP A 78 18.40 8.41 -7.29
CA ASP A 78 18.46 9.74 -6.67
C ASP A 78 17.13 10.50 -6.84
N GLY A 79 16.61 10.99 -5.72
CA GLY A 79 15.36 11.72 -5.67
C GLY A 79 14.09 10.86 -5.71
N GLU A 80 14.18 9.52 -5.61
CA GLU A 80 13.01 8.64 -5.42
C GLU A 80 12.62 8.46 -3.94
N PHE A 81 13.33 9.07 -2.99
CA PHE A 81 12.83 9.09 -1.63
C PHE A 81 11.51 9.87 -1.54
N VAL A 82 10.54 9.39 -0.77
CA VAL A 82 9.17 9.93 -0.77
C VAL A 82 9.12 11.44 -0.53
N LEU A 83 9.96 11.98 0.38
CA LEU A 83 9.98 13.42 0.65
C LEU A 83 10.57 14.21 -0.53
N ASP A 84 11.52 13.65 -1.26
CA ASP A 84 12.10 14.28 -2.46
C ASP A 84 11.06 14.25 -3.60
N GLN A 85 10.30 13.17 -3.72
CA GLN A 85 9.21 13.06 -4.70
C GLN A 85 8.10 14.08 -4.42
N LEU A 86 7.69 14.22 -3.16
CA LEU A 86 6.69 15.23 -2.75
C LEU A 86 7.19 16.65 -3.02
N ALA A 87 8.45 16.96 -2.71
CA ALA A 87 9.03 18.26 -3.00
C ALA A 87 9.04 18.59 -4.52
N ARG A 88 9.25 17.59 -5.38
CA ARG A 88 9.21 17.76 -6.85
C ARG A 88 7.83 18.15 -7.38
N VAL A 89 6.77 17.66 -6.72
CA VAL A 89 5.38 18.02 -7.07
C VAL A 89 4.83 19.16 -6.24
N GLY A 90 5.68 19.84 -5.46
CA GLY A 90 5.35 21.04 -4.70
C GLY A 90 4.50 20.79 -3.47
N VAL A 91 4.54 19.59 -2.89
CA VAL A 91 3.80 19.23 -1.67
C VAL A 91 4.76 19.11 -0.50
N SER A 92 4.51 19.89 0.56
CA SER A 92 5.24 19.73 1.82
C SER A 92 4.61 18.67 2.72
N PRO A 93 5.38 18.00 3.58
CA PRO A 93 4.82 17.02 4.52
C PRO A 93 3.73 17.57 5.44
N ALA A 94 3.78 18.86 5.78
CA ALA A 94 2.79 19.51 6.63
C ALA A 94 1.44 19.75 5.95
N GLU A 95 1.39 19.72 4.61
CA GLU A 95 0.17 19.85 3.83
C GLU A 95 -0.59 18.53 3.67
N VAL A 96 0.06 17.39 3.98
CA VAL A 96 -0.59 16.08 3.91
C VAL A 96 -1.63 15.98 5.02
N THR A 97 -2.88 15.77 4.63
CA THR A 97 -4.04 15.68 5.53
C THR A 97 -4.38 14.25 5.93
N HIS A 98 -4.06 13.27 5.07
CA HIS A 98 -4.32 11.86 5.29
C HIS A 98 -3.14 11.00 4.81
N VAL A 99 -2.79 10.00 5.59
CA VAL A 99 -1.93 8.89 5.18
C VAL A 99 -2.75 7.60 5.33
N ILE A 100 -2.90 6.86 4.26
CA ILE A 100 -3.67 5.61 4.19
C ILE A 100 -2.67 4.47 4.01
N LEU A 101 -2.59 3.55 4.96
CA LEU A 101 -1.60 2.48 4.94
C LEU A 101 -2.22 1.17 4.42
N THR A 102 -1.60 0.63 3.35
CA THR A 102 -1.98 -0.66 2.75
C THR A 102 -0.77 -1.31 2.05
N PRO A 103 -0.25 -2.44 2.55
CA PRO A 103 -0.50 -3.10 3.83
C PRO A 103 0.32 -2.45 4.97
N LEU A 104 0.41 -3.10 6.13
CA LEU A 104 1.29 -2.69 7.23
C LEU A 104 2.65 -3.37 7.10
N GLN A 105 3.49 -2.87 6.20
CA GLN A 105 4.81 -3.42 5.89
C GLN A 105 5.88 -2.33 5.85
N LEU A 106 7.16 -2.68 6.03
CA LEU A 106 8.28 -1.74 6.04
C LEU A 106 8.31 -0.80 4.83
N TYR A 107 7.94 -1.32 3.65
CA TYR A 107 7.92 -0.52 2.41
C TYR A 107 6.71 0.42 2.28
N THR A 108 5.78 0.40 3.24
CA THR A 108 4.59 1.26 3.25
C THR A 108 4.55 2.23 4.42
N VAL A 109 5.04 1.82 5.61
CA VAL A 109 4.85 2.56 6.86
C VAL A 109 6.05 3.41 7.29
N SER A 110 7.23 3.15 6.73
CA SER A 110 8.51 3.63 7.29
C SER A 110 8.65 5.15 7.44
N ASN A 111 7.88 5.93 6.69
CA ASN A 111 7.94 7.39 6.78
C ASN A 111 6.64 8.03 7.30
N VAL A 112 5.73 7.26 7.91
CA VAL A 112 4.42 7.76 8.34
C VAL A 112 4.51 8.94 9.32
N LEU A 113 5.54 8.97 10.15
CA LEU A 113 5.75 10.04 11.14
C LEU A 113 6.28 11.35 10.53
N ALA A 114 6.71 11.34 9.26
CA ALA A 114 7.13 12.56 8.56
C ALA A 114 5.96 13.51 8.25
N PHE A 115 4.71 13.08 8.44
CA PHE A 115 3.49 13.83 8.11
C PHE A 115 2.76 14.28 9.38
N PRO A 116 3.17 15.42 9.99
CA PRO A 116 2.76 15.79 11.35
C PRO A 116 1.25 16.10 11.49
N ASN A 117 0.60 16.55 10.41
CA ASN A 117 -0.79 16.96 10.41
C ASN A 117 -1.75 15.89 9.86
N ALA A 118 -1.21 14.79 9.33
CA ALA A 118 -2.02 13.78 8.69
C ALA A 118 -2.82 12.94 9.70
N GLN A 119 -4.09 12.67 9.39
CA GLN A 119 -4.80 11.53 9.95
C GLN A 119 -4.18 10.25 9.36
N ILE A 120 -3.87 9.27 10.20
CA ILE A 120 -3.26 8.00 9.80
C ILE A 120 -4.35 6.93 9.78
N ALA A 121 -4.77 6.53 8.58
CA ALA A 121 -5.83 5.57 8.37
C ALA A 121 -5.24 4.15 8.23
N ILE A 122 -5.68 3.24 9.08
CA ILE A 122 -5.17 1.86 9.19
C ILE A 122 -6.35 0.91 9.25
N SER A 123 -6.34 -0.18 8.48
CA SER A 123 -7.33 -1.25 8.61
C SER A 123 -7.43 -1.75 10.05
N GLN A 124 -8.62 -1.73 10.65
CA GLN A 124 -8.84 -2.29 11.98
C GLN A 124 -8.51 -3.78 12.01
N ARG A 125 -8.88 -4.53 10.97
CA ARG A 125 -8.56 -5.97 10.88
C ARG A 125 -7.05 -6.19 10.84
N GLY A 126 -6.33 -5.42 10.02
CA GLY A 126 -4.87 -5.49 9.95
C GLY A 126 -4.20 -5.08 11.26
N TRP A 127 -4.70 -4.02 11.90
CA TRP A 127 -4.19 -3.58 13.20
C TRP A 127 -4.36 -4.65 14.29
N VAL A 128 -5.55 -5.25 14.39
CA VAL A 128 -5.81 -6.34 15.33
C VAL A 128 -4.93 -7.54 15.03
N HIS A 129 -4.83 -7.95 13.76
CA HIS A 129 -3.98 -9.07 13.34
C HIS A 129 -2.51 -8.82 13.74
N PHE A 130 -1.96 -7.65 13.43
CA PHE A 130 -0.59 -7.28 13.79
C PHE A 130 -0.31 -7.40 15.30
N HIS A 131 -1.30 -7.14 16.15
CA HIS A 131 -1.18 -7.24 17.61
C HIS A 131 -1.50 -8.62 18.17
N THR A 132 -1.99 -9.57 17.37
CA THR A 132 -2.18 -10.95 17.80
C THR A 132 -0.87 -11.72 17.73
N THR A 133 -0.71 -12.71 18.62
CA THR A 133 0.43 -13.62 18.54
C THR A 133 0.20 -14.59 17.38
N HIS A 134 1.08 -14.57 16.41
CA HIS A 134 1.11 -15.52 15.31
C HIS A 134 2.57 -15.85 14.99
N GLU A 135 2.78 -17.08 14.60
CA GLU A 135 4.12 -17.60 14.23
C GLU A 135 4.01 -18.20 12.83
N HIS A 136 4.27 -17.39 11.83
CA HIS A 136 4.33 -17.85 10.46
C HIS A 136 5.62 -17.37 9.79
N PRO A 137 6.37 -18.22 9.07
CA PRO A 137 7.64 -17.82 8.46
C PRO A 137 7.53 -16.63 7.50
N HIS A 138 6.38 -16.47 6.87
CA HIS A 138 6.11 -15.44 5.86
C HIS A 138 5.28 -14.25 6.38
N ASP A 139 4.82 -14.32 7.63
CA ASP A 139 4.13 -13.23 8.32
C ASP A 139 4.95 -12.86 9.55
N ASN A 140 6.07 -12.20 9.32
CA ASN A 140 7.02 -11.85 10.36
C ASN A 140 6.78 -10.41 10.82
N ARG A 141 6.48 -10.24 12.10
CA ARG A 141 6.29 -8.93 12.74
C ARG A 141 7.45 -7.96 12.46
N ALA A 142 8.69 -8.46 12.36
CA ALA A 142 9.87 -7.62 12.09
C ALA A 142 9.86 -6.98 10.67
N THR A 143 9.07 -7.52 9.73
CA THR A 143 8.91 -6.94 8.39
C THR A 143 7.74 -5.98 8.27
N SER A 144 6.96 -5.81 9.36
CA SER A 144 5.76 -4.97 9.37
C SER A 144 6.08 -3.56 9.88
N ILE A 145 5.67 -3.20 11.09
CA ILE A 145 5.86 -1.85 11.64
C ILE A 145 7.12 -1.84 12.50
N PRO A 146 8.14 -1.01 12.21
CA PRO A 146 9.28 -0.81 13.08
C PRO A 146 8.87 -0.43 14.50
N ASP A 147 9.56 -0.94 15.52
CA ASP A 147 9.19 -0.73 16.93
C ASP A 147 9.13 0.75 17.30
N GLU A 148 10.06 1.57 16.81
CA GLU A 148 10.07 3.01 17.05
C GLU A 148 8.83 3.72 16.44
N ILE A 149 8.37 3.29 15.27
CA ILE A 149 7.15 3.81 14.64
C ILE A 149 5.93 3.32 15.41
N LEU A 150 5.92 2.05 15.80
CA LEU A 150 4.82 1.47 16.56
C LEU A 150 4.60 2.21 17.89
N VAL A 151 5.68 2.47 18.64
CA VAL A 151 5.60 3.24 19.89
C VAL A 151 4.94 4.59 19.68
N GLU A 152 5.34 5.32 18.65
CA GLU A 152 4.73 6.63 18.32
C GLU A 152 3.26 6.49 17.90
N LEU A 153 2.92 5.49 17.10
CA LEU A 153 1.54 5.26 16.66
C LEU A 153 0.59 4.95 17.81
N VAL A 154 1.05 4.28 18.89
CA VAL A 154 0.22 3.94 20.03
C VAL A 154 0.32 4.97 21.19
N THR A 155 1.14 6.00 21.03
CA THR A 155 1.36 7.06 22.03
C THR A 155 1.10 8.44 21.44
N THR A 156 2.16 9.13 21.01
CA THR A 156 2.13 10.53 20.58
C THR A 156 1.23 10.76 19.35
N ALA A 157 1.30 9.86 18.36
CA ALA A 157 0.52 9.95 17.13
C ALA A 157 -0.91 9.38 17.28
N TRP A 158 -1.21 8.65 18.36
CA TRP A 158 -2.51 7.98 18.57
C TRP A 158 -3.73 8.85 18.32
N PRO A 159 -3.79 10.13 18.75
CA PRO A 159 -4.94 10.99 18.48
C PRO A 159 -5.22 11.23 16.97
N ARG A 160 -4.25 10.93 16.10
CA ARG A 160 -4.37 11.05 14.65
C ARG A 160 -4.60 9.71 13.96
N VAL A 161 -4.49 8.59 14.68
CA VAL A 161 -4.75 7.25 14.14
C VAL A 161 -6.26 7.04 14.03
N ARG A 162 -6.70 6.66 12.84
CA ARG A 162 -8.07 6.23 12.55
C ARG A 162 -8.05 4.77 12.15
N LEU A 163 -8.66 3.92 12.96
CA LEU A 163 -8.88 2.53 12.58
C LEU A 163 -10.11 2.46 11.67
N LEU A 164 -9.88 1.94 10.46
CA LEU A 164 -10.91 1.82 9.43
C LEU A 164 -11.74 0.56 9.65
N ASN A 165 -13.05 0.71 9.51
CA ASN A 165 -13.97 -0.43 9.38
C ASN A 165 -13.77 -1.16 8.05
N ASP A 166 -14.61 -2.17 7.79
CA ASP A 166 -14.59 -2.91 6.52
C ASP A 166 -14.90 -1.99 5.32
N GLU A 167 -15.71 -0.97 5.53
CA GLU A 167 -15.99 0.10 4.57
C GLU A 167 -15.99 1.44 5.31
N ASP A 168 -15.30 2.44 4.76
CA ASP A 168 -15.22 3.77 5.31
C ASP A 168 -15.14 4.84 4.22
N GLU A 169 -15.63 6.04 4.53
CA GLU A 169 -15.41 7.25 3.74
C GLU A 169 -14.52 8.20 4.54
N LEU A 170 -13.35 8.54 3.96
CA LEU A 170 -12.38 9.45 4.56
C LEU A 170 -12.74 10.91 4.26
N ALA A 171 -13.21 11.16 3.04
CA ALA A 171 -13.72 12.43 2.56
C ALA A 171 -14.68 12.16 1.38
N PRO A 172 -15.57 13.09 1.03
CA PRO A 172 -16.51 12.90 -0.08
C PRO A 172 -15.79 12.50 -1.38
N GLY A 173 -16.02 11.27 -1.86
CA GLY A 173 -15.36 10.70 -3.03
C GLY A 173 -13.98 10.06 -2.78
N LEU A 174 -13.57 9.93 -1.51
CA LEU A 174 -12.41 9.16 -1.09
C LEU A 174 -12.85 8.09 -0.10
N ARG A 175 -12.92 6.86 -0.55
CA ARG A 175 -13.47 5.72 0.18
C ARG A 175 -12.43 4.61 0.34
N THR A 176 -12.63 3.76 1.32
CA THR A 176 -11.79 2.58 1.54
C THR A 176 -12.67 1.38 1.86
N TRP A 177 -12.22 0.20 1.45
CA TRP A 177 -12.82 -1.05 1.90
C TRP A 177 -11.75 -2.13 2.09
N TRP A 178 -12.01 -3.02 3.05
CA TRP A 178 -11.08 -4.09 3.38
C TRP A 178 -11.10 -5.17 2.29
N SER A 179 -9.94 -5.49 1.72
CA SER A 179 -9.78 -6.54 0.71
C SER A 179 -9.16 -7.81 1.30
N GLY A 180 -8.26 -7.68 2.28
CA GLY A 180 -7.42 -8.81 2.67
C GLY A 180 -6.58 -9.32 1.50
N GLY A 181 -6.47 -10.61 1.36
CA GLY A 181 -5.82 -11.31 0.25
C GLY A 181 -4.31 -11.30 0.34
N HIS A 182 -3.65 -10.24 -0.07
CA HIS A 182 -2.19 -10.12 0.03
C HIS A 182 -1.72 -10.10 1.49
N HIS A 183 -2.30 -9.19 2.29
CA HIS A 183 -2.10 -9.12 3.75
C HIS A 183 -3.43 -8.89 4.46
N ARG A 184 -3.51 -9.26 5.75
CA ARG A 184 -4.71 -8.95 6.57
C ARG A 184 -4.99 -7.45 6.68
N ALA A 185 -3.97 -6.62 6.50
CA ALA A 185 -4.08 -5.16 6.51
C ALA A 185 -4.40 -4.56 5.15
N SER A 186 -4.48 -5.36 4.08
CA SER A 186 -4.76 -4.87 2.74
C SER A 186 -6.16 -4.28 2.62
N ILE A 187 -6.22 -3.11 2.00
CA ILE A 187 -7.46 -2.40 1.67
C ILE A 187 -7.41 -1.93 0.23
N VAL A 188 -8.57 -1.65 -0.33
CA VAL A 188 -8.70 -0.87 -1.56
C VAL A 188 -9.05 0.57 -1.20
N VAL A 189 -8.38 1.52 -1.85
CA VAL A 189 -8.69 2.95 -1.78
C VAL A 189 -9.35 3.35 -3.10
N GLU A 190 -10.59 3.82 -3.03
CA GLU A 190 -11.33 4.31 -4.18
C GLU A 190 -11.36 5.82 -4.20
N VAL A 191 -11.08 6.36 -5.36
CA VAL A 191 -10.94 7.81 -5.58
C VAL A 191 -11.81 8.24 -6.74
N ASP A 192 -12.77 9.11 -6.51
CA ASP A 192 -13.56 9.73 -7.58
C ASP A 192 -12.68 10.71 -8.35
N THR A 193 -12.56 10.50 -9.66
CA THR A 193 -11.81 11.41 -10.56
C THR A 193 -12.71 11.92 -11.68
N THR A 194 -12.23 12.88 -12.46
CA THR A 194 -12.95 13.35 -13.65
C THR A 194 -13.06 12.30 -14.75
N GLN A 195 -12.29 11.20 -14.65
CA GLN A 195 -12.27 10.09 -15.62
C GLN A 195 -12.98 8.83 -15.11
N GLY A 196 -13.60 8.87 -13.94
CA GLY A 196 -14.22 7.74 -13.26
C GLY A 196 -13.56 7.45 -11.93
N VAL A 197 -13.90 6.31 -11.32
CA VAL A 197 -13.30 5.85 -10.06
C VAL A 197 -11.97 5.17 -10.34
N VAL A 198 -10.95 5.54 -9.58
CA VAL A 198 -9.65 4.87 -9.54
C VAL A 198 -9.61 4.00 -8.29
N ALA A 199 -9.30 2.73 -8.43
CA ALA A 199 -9.07 1.80 -7.33
C ALA A 199 -7.57 1.55 -7.16
N ILE A 200 -7.07 1.71 -5.93
CA ILE A 200 -5.66 1.56 -5.56
C ILE A 200 -5.58 0.47 -4.50
N SER A 201 -4.76 -0.54 -4.70
CA SER A 201 -4.55 -1.63 -3.73
C SER A 201 -3.17 -2.26 -3.91
N ASP A 202 -2.71 -2.92 -2.85
CA ASP A 202 -1.55 -3.81 -2.83
C ASP A 202 -1.89 -5.28 -3.13
N THR A 203 -3.15 -5.59 -3.47
CA THR A 203 -3.61 -6.96 -3.76
C THR A 203 -3.44 -7.32 -5.25
N TYR A 204 -3.00 -6.40 -6.07
CA TYR A 204 -2.57 -6.62 -7.45
C TYR A 204 -1.35 -5.74 -7.74
N PHE A 205 -0.38 -6.29 -8.45
CA PHE A 205 0.88 -5.61 -8.76
C PHE A 205 1.01 -5.25 -10.23
N HIS A 206 0.31 -5.97 -11.09
CA HIS A 206 0.28 -5.76 -12.54
C HIS A 206 -1.15 -5.83 -13.08
N GLU A 207 -1.40 -5.14 -14.17
CA GLU A 207 -2.68 -5.18 -14.89
C GLU A 207 -3.13 -6.61 -15.21
N ARG A 208 -2.20 -7.50 -15.55
CA ARG A 208 -2.46 -8.91 -15.83
C ARG A 208 -3.14 -9.64 -14.68
N ASN A 209 -2.84 -9.29 -13.43
CA ASN A 209 -3.50 -9.90 -12.27
C ASN A 209 -5.01 -9.75 -12.39
N VAL A 210 -5.49 -8.55 -12.71
CA VAL A 210 -6.93 -8.24 -12.78
C VAL A 210 -7.53 -8.61 -14.13
N VAL A 211 -6.91 -8.18 -15.24
CA VAL A 211 -7.47 -8.35 -16.59
C VAL A 211 -7.55 -9.81 -17.02
N GLU A 212 -6.53 -10.62 -16.69
CA GLU A 212 -6.48 -12.05 -17.00
C GLU A 212 -6.95 -12.92 -15.82
N ASN A 213 -7.37 -12.31 -14.72
CA ASN A 213 -7.75 -13.00 -13.49
C ASN A 213 -6.69 -14.02 -13.00
N VAL A 214 -5.43 -13.58 -13.03
CA VAL A 214 -4.29 -14.37 -12.52
C VAL A 214 -3.99 -13.90 -11.10
N PRO A 215 -4.28 -14.71 -10.08
CA PRO A 215 -4.11 -14.29 -8.69
C PRO A 215 -2.68 -13.90 -8.39
N LEU A 216 -2.52 -12.91 -7.49
CA LEU A 216 -1.23 -12.57 -6.90
C LEU A 216 -0.64 -13.80 -6.20
N GLY A 217 0.63 -14.11 -6.46
CA GLY A 217 1.29 -15.29 -5.90
C GLY A 217 1.60 -15.12 -4.42
N ILE A 218 2.14 -13.96 -4.05
CA ILE A 218 2.40 -13.62 -2.64
C ILE A 218 1.11 -13.16 -1.96
N ASN A 219 0.42 -14.09 -1.31
CA ASN A 219 -0.84 -13.82 -0.63
C ASN A 219 -1.01 -14.66 0.63
N GLU A 220 -1.73 -14.12 1.62
CA GLU A 220 -2.14 -14.81 2.84
C GLU A 220 -3.46 -15.57 2.67
N ASN A 221 -4.29 -15.14 1.71
CA ASN A 221 -5.59 -15.76 1.46
C ASN A 221 -6.00 -15.67 -0.01
N MET A 222 -5.87 -16.79 -0.72
CA MET A 222 -6.21 -16.91 -2.14
C MET A 222 -7.67 -16.61 -2.44
N TYR A 223 -8.60 -17.01 -1.57
CA TYR A 223 -10.03 -16.79 -1.81
C TYR A 223 -10.40 -15.31 -1.72
N GLU A 224 -9.72 -14.55 -0.87
CA GLU A 224 -9.89 -13.10 -0.80
C GLU A 224 -9.32 -12.41 -2.05
N VAL A 225 -8.16 -12.87 -2.55
CA VAL A 225 -7.59 -12.38 -3.82
C VAL A 225 -8.54 -12.64 -4.98
N LEU A 226 -9.06 -13.86 -5.11
CA LEU A 226 -10.01 -14.21 -6.16
C LEU A 226 -11.31 -13.41 -6.06
N ALA A 227 -11.82 -13.20 -4.84
CA ALA A 227 -13.01 -12.38 -4.62
C ALA A 227 -12.78 -10.92 -5.03
N LEU A 228 -11.58 -10.37 -4.79
CA LEU A 228 -11.24 -9.02 -5.24
C LEU A 228 -11.27 -8.89 -6.77
N TYR A 229 -10.78 -9.90 -7.49
CA TYR A 229 -10.70 -9.87 -8.96
C TYR A 229 -12.03 -10.19 -9.67
N ASP A 230 -13.06 -10.60 -8.92
CA ASP A 230 -14.39 -10.82 -9.49
C ASP A 230 -14.95 -9.49 -10.05
N PRO A 231 -15.26 -9.42 -11.36
CA PRO A 231 -15.85 -8.24 -11.98
C PRO A 231 -17.09 -7.71 -11.25
N ALA A 232 -17.91 -8.59 -10.64
CA ALA A 232 -19.07 -8.20 -9.86
C ALA A 232 -18.72 -7.35 -8.63
N ASN A 233 -17.51 -7.46 -8.09
CA ASN A 233 -17.06 -6.59 -7.00
C ASN A 233 -16.65 -5.20 -7.50
N PHE A 234 -16.10 -5.10 -8.72
CA PHE A 234 -15.85 -3.81 -9.37
C PHE A 234 -17.14 -3.15 -9.89
N GLU A 235 -18.18 -3.94 -10.24
CA GLU A 235 -19.49 -3.43 -10.67
C GLU A 235 -20.28 -2.81 -9.51
N ARG A 236 -20.03 -3.21 -8.26
CA ARG A 236 -20.61 -2.52 -7.08
C ARG A 236 -20.14 -1.06 -6.97
N HIS A 237 -19.06 -0.74 -7.64
CA HIS A 237 -18.45 0.58 -7.71
C HIS A 237 -18.35 1.03 -9.18
N PRO A 238 -19.46 1.42 -9.83
CA PRO A 238 -19.51 1.66 -11.26
C PRO A 238 -18.55 2.79 -11.68
N GLY A 239 -17.66 2.47 -12.60
CA GLY A 239 -16.67 3.39 -13.18
C GLY A 239 -15.22 3.13 -12.78
N GLY A 240 -14.94 2.07 -12.03
CA GLY A 240 -13.57 1.74 -11.59
C GLY A 240 -12.63 1.43 -12.76
N ARG A 241 -11.47 2.08 -12.76
CA ARG A 241 -10.28 1.69 -13.52
C ARG A 241 -9.21 1.27 -12.52
N VAL A 242 -8.53 0.16 -12.82
CA VAL A 242 -7.34 -0.27 -12.08
C VAL A 242 -6.20 0.69 -12.44
N ALA A 243 -5.54 1.26 -11.44
CA ALA A 243 -4.36 2.10 -11.59
C ALA A 243 -3.14 1.42 -10.99
#